data_1d7955b72c3e51df1a4a3c591562ba20
#
_entry.id   1d7955b72c3e51df1a4a3c591562ba20
#
_cell.length_a   1.000
_cell.length_b   1.000
_cell.length_c   1.000
_cell.angle_alpha   90.00
_cell.angle_beta   90.00
_cell.angle_gamma   90.00
#
_symmetry.space_group_name_H-M   'P 1'
#
loop_
_entity.id
_entity.type
_entity.pdbx_description
1 polymer ?
#
loop_
_entity_poly.entity_id
_entity_poly.type
_entity_poly.pdbx_seq_one_letter_code
_entity_poly.pdbx_strand_id
1 'polypeptide(L)'
;MDKRLDPELRAVATTRTDLSDVSKVVLIRESLDQRRRAAVDEIDTTGVSISEDTASGESPPVRVRIYRGASAPAPTVIYCHAGAFVLGNLDTDHRQCVELARRGRCSLVSLDYRLSPEYPYPAALDDTVTVLNWVRANAHELGVDPSRIAVAGSSAGGALAACLAQRSADGSLPPLVFQMLHQPVLDDRATGSKTEFEATPAFDGPAAGLMWRHYL
;
A
#
# COMPACT_ATOMS: atom_id res chain seq x y z
N MET A 1 22.83 12.68 -16.23
CA MET A 1 21.41 12.93 -15.93
C MET A 1 20.60 12.67 -17.20
N ASP A 2 19.58 11.85 -17.13
CA ASP A 2 18.82 11.42 -18.31
C ASP A 2 18.07 12.61 -18.93
N LYS A 3 18.38 12.92 -20.19
CA LYS A 3 17.71 14.00 -20.95
C LYS A 3 16.21 13.78 -21.15
N ARG A 4 15.74 12.54 -20.91
CA ARG A 4 14.32 12.16 -20.98
C ARG A 4 13.50 12.62 -19.75
N LEU A 5 14.16 13.04 -18.66
CA LEU A 5 13.45 13.58 -17.50
C LEU A 5 12.95 14.99 -17.76
N ASP A 6 11.72 15.25 -17.36
CA ASP A 6 11.18 16.61 -17.31
C ASP A 6 12.13 17.52 -16.49
N PRO A 7 12.42 18.75 -16.96
CA PRO A 7 13.29 19.67 -16.25
C PRO A 7 12.92 19.91 -14.79
N GLU A 8 11.63 19.97 -14.46
CA GLU A 8 11.14 20.16 -13.08
C GLU A 8 11.49 18.98 -12.18
N LEU A 9 11.50 17.75 -12.71
CA LEU A 9 11.84 16.55 -11.97
C LEU A 9 13.35 16.37 -11.75
N ARG A 10 14.19 17.01 -12.54
CA ARG A 10 15.65 16.85 -12.46
C ARG A 10 16.23 17.29 -11.11
N ALA A 11 15.63 18.29 -10.48
CA ALA A 11 16.08 18.81 -9.19
C ALA A 11 15.83 17.80 -8.03
N VAL A 12 14.78 16.99 -8.14
CA VAL A 12 14.39 15.98 -7.12
C VAL A 12 14.88 14.57 -7.45
N ALA A 13 15.33 14.35 -8.69
CA ALA A 13 15.78 13.06 -9.19
C ALA A 13 17.26 12.78 -8.88
N THR A 14 17.70 13.06 -7.66
CA THR A 14 19.12 12.95 -7.26
C THR A 14 19.44 11.70 -6.45
N THR A 15 18.42 11.04 -5.92
CA THR A 15 18.58 9.87 -5.03
C THR A 15 18.13 8.58 -5.71
N ARG A 16 18.79 7.49 -5.38
CA ARG A 16 18.42 6.12 -5.78
C ARG A 16 18.09 5.31 -4.53
N THR A 17 17.14 4.41 -4.64
CA THR A 17 16.79 3.49 -3.54
C THR A 17 17.76 2.31 -3.56
N ASP A 18 18.59 2.20 -2.53
CA ASP A 18 19.54 1.10 -2.38
C ASP A 18 19.00 0.06 -1.39
N LEU A 19 18.49 -1.03 -1.92
CA LEU A 19 17.97 -2.17 -1.15
C LEU A 19 18.98 -3.34 -1.08
N SER A 20 20.27 -3.09 -1.35
CA SER A 20 21.27 -4.17 -1.47
C SER A 20 21.60 -4.87 -0.15
N ASP A 21 21.31 -4.26 0.97
CA ASP A 21 21.61 -4.77 2.30
C ASP A 21 20.46 -4.50 3.28
N VAL A 22 20.17 -5.43 4.18
CA VAL A 22 19.10 -5.30 5.17
C VAL A 22 19.31 -4.10 6.08
N SER A 23 20.56 -3.78 6.46
CA SER A 23 20.86 -2.61 7.27
C SER A 23 20.50 -1.30 6.57
N LYS A 24 20.71 -1.23 5.25
CA LYS A 24 20.29 -0.08 4.45
C LYS A 24 18.77 0.02 4.35
N VAL A 25 18.07 -1.10 4.20
CA VAL A 25 16.60 -1.12 4.22
C VAL A 25 16.08 -0.54 5.51
N VAL A 26 16.62 -0.94 6.66
CA VAL A 26 16.24 -0.41 7.99
C VAL A 26 16.46 1.10 8.07
N LEU A 27 17.64 1.59 7.67
CA LEU A 27 17.97 3.02 7.70
C LEU A 27 17.05 3.84 6.78
N ILE A 28 16.77 3.34 5.58
CA ILE A 28 15.84 4.00 4.65
C ILE A 28 14.43 4.04 5.25
N ARG A 29 13.97 2.92 5.86
CA ARG A 29 12.68 2.83 6.53
C ARG A 29 12.54 3.88 7.61
N GLU A 30 13.48 3.93 8.55
CA GLU A 30 13.49 4.90 9.65
C GLU A 30 13.47 6.35 9.14
N SER A 31 14.33 6.68 8.17
CA SER A 31 14.40 8.01 7.58
C SER A 31 13.10 8.41 6.86
N LEU A 32 12.46 7.49 6.13
CA LEU A 32 11.18 7.74 5.47
C LEU A 32 10.05 7.91 6.48
N ASP A 33 9.99 7.06 7.48
CA ASP A 33 8.93 7.07 8.49
C ASP A 33 8.99 8.36 9.33
N GLN A 34 10.20 8.80 9.68
CA GLN A 34 10.37 10.09 10.37
C GLN A 34 9.85 11.28 9.54
N ARG A 35 10.20 11.31 8.24
CA ARG A 35 9.75 12.38 7.32
C ARG A 35 8.24 12.36 7.10
N ARG A 36 7.65 11.17 6.94
CA ARG A 36 6.21 11.01 6.74
C ARG A 36 5.42 11.42 7.98
N ARG A 37 5.87 10.98 9.15
CA ARG A 37 5.27 11.37 10.43
C ARG A 37 5.26 12.88 10.62
N ALA A 38 6.36 13.56 10.28
CA ALA A 38 6.43 15.01 10.36
C ALA A 38 5.47 15.73 9.40
N ALA A 39 5.12 15.09 8.27
CA ALA A 39 4.24 15.68 7.27
C ALA A 39 2.74 15.34 7.46
N VAL A 40 2.41 14.37 8.32
CA VAL A 40 1.01 13.93 8.53
C VAL A 40 0.11 15.05 9.02
N ASP A 41 0.58 15.85 9.99
CA ASP A 41 -0.19 16.93 10.60
C ASP A 41 -0.43 18.13 9.66
N GLU A 42 0.32 18.21 8.56
CA GLU A 42 0.15 19.25 7.53
C GLU A 42 -0.92 18.89 6.48
N ILE A 43 -1.45 17.67 6.52
CA ILE A 43 -2.42 17.19 5.55
C ILE A 43 -3.83 17.66 5.95
N ASP A 44 -4.49 18.39 5.04
CA ASP A 44 -5.88 18.78 5.22
C ASP A 44 -6.80 17.55 5.22
N THR A 45 -7.40 17.27 6.37
CA THR A 45 -8.35 16.17 6.57
C THR A 45 -9.82 16.62 6.60
N THR A 46 -10.12 17.86 6.23
CA THR A 46 -11.46 18.40 6.21
C THR A 46 -12.43 17.49 5.46
N GLY A 47 -13.55 17.14 6.09
CA GLY A 47 -14.56 16.25 5.52
C GLY A 47 -14.25 14.76 5.60
N VAL A 48 -13.15 14.36 6.26
CA VAL A 48 -12.81 12.96 6.51
C VAL A 48 -12.54 12.76 8.00
N SER A 49 -13.30 11.89 8.66
CA SER A 49 -12.95 11.48 10.02
C SER A 49 -11.98 10.30 9.98
N ILE A 50 -10.99 10.33 10.88
CA ILE A 50 -9.90 9.35 10.91
C ILE A 50 -9.85 8.69 12.29
N SER A 51 -9.72 7.37 12.31
CA SER A 51 -9.50 6.59 13.54
C SER A 51 -8.52 5.45 13.27
N GLU A 52 -7.88 4.94 14.31
CA GLU A 52 -7.05 3.72 14.23
C GLU A 52 -7.73 2.59 14.98
N ASP A 53 -7.46 1.37 14.54
CA ASP A 53 -7.97 0.14 15.13
C ASP A 53 -6.98 -1.01 14.86
N THR A 54 -7.31 -2.21 15.33
CA THR A 54 -6.51 -3.41 15.13
C THR A 54 -7.39 -4.54 14.60
N ALA A 55 -7.13 -4.95 13.37
CA ALA A 55 -7.79 -6.09 12.76
C ALA A 55 -7.22 -7.38 13.33
N SER A 56 -8.08 -8.24 13.86
CA SER A 56 -7.72 -9.56 14.40
C SER A 56 -8.31 -10.66 13.51
N GLY A 57 -7.59 -11.78 13.39
CA GLY A 57 -7.99 -12.92 12.58
C GLY A 57 -6.99 -14.07 12.68
N GLU A 58 -6.76 -14.78 11.59
CA GLU A 58 -5.82 -15.92 11.53
C GLU A 58 -4.36 -15.50 11.58
N SER A 59 -4.05 -14.31 11.03
CA SER A 59 -2.72 -13.70 11.13
C SER A 59 -2.53 -12.97 12.48
N PRO A 60 -1.29 -12.61 12.85
CA PRO A 60 -1.06 -11.67 13.93
C PRO A 60 -1.92 -10.41 13.77
N PRO A 61 -2.28 -9.72 14.87
CA PRO A 61 -3.08 -8.50 14.80
C PRO A 61 -2.45 -7.45 13.89
N VAL A 62 -3.24 -6.88 12.98
CA VAL A 62 -2.79 -5.89 11.99
C VAL A 62 -3.35 -4.52 12.34
N ARG A 63 -2.48 -3.53 12.54
CA ARG A 63 -2.92 -2.14 12.74
C ARG A 63 -3.56 -1.61 11.46
N VAL A 64 -4.67 -0.88 11.64
CA VAL A 64 -5.37 -0.25 10.51
C VAL A 64 -5.69 1.20 10.84
N ARG A 65 -5.76 2.04 9.80
CA ARG A 65 -6.28 3.41 9.89
C ARG A 65 -7.50 3.52 8.99
N ILE A 66 -8.60 3.98 9.57
CA ILE A 66 -9.91 4.06 8.94
C ILE A 66 -10.21 5.52 8.62
N TYR A 67 -10.45 5.81 7.35
CA TYR A 67 -10.82 7.12 6.83
C TYR A 67 -12.28 7.08 6.42
N ARG A 68 -13.12 7.95 6.98
CA ARG A 68 -14.55 8.00 6.66
C ARG A 68 -14.88 9.29 5.93
N GLY A 69 -15.10 9.19 4.62
CA GLY A 69 -15.49 10.30 3.73
C GLY A 69 -16.97 10.27 3.34
N ALA A 70 -17.77 9.37 3.94
CA ALA A 70 -19.21 9.25 3.71
C ALA A 70 -19.94 8.82 4.98
N SER A 71 -21.28 9.03 4.99
CA SER A 71 -22.15 8.52 6.03
C SER A 71 -22.30 7.01 5.94
N ALA A 72 -22.42 6.35 7.09
CA ALA A 72 -22.67 4.91 7.18
C ALA A 72 -24.11 4.54 6.75
N PRO A 73 -24.34 3.34 6.17
CA PRO A 73 -23.33 2.39 5.72
C PRO A 73 -22.67 2.84 4.41
N ALA A 74 -21.34 2.81 4.33
CA ALA A 74 -20.58 3.33 3.21
C ALA A 74 -19.90 2.22 2.38
N PRO A 75 -19.72 2.41 1.04
CA PRO A 75 -18.76 1.63 0.27
C PRO A 75 -17.39 1.76 0.93
N THR A 76 -16.62 0.66 0.92
CA THR A 76 -15.34 0.65 1.63
C THR A 76 -14.22 0.11 0.75
N VAL A 77 -13.07 0.75 0.81
CA VAL A 77 -11.85 0.36 0.09
C VAL A 77 -10.83 -0.17 1.11
N ILE A 78 -10.36 -1.39 0.91
CA ILE A 78 -9.16 -1.91 1.59
C ILE A 78 -7.95 -1.39 0.83
N TYR A 79 -7.07 -0.62 1.48
CA TYR A 79 -5.97 0.06 0.84
C TYR A 79 -4.61 -0.44 1.34
N CYS A 80 -3.80 -0.95 0.41
CA CYS A 80 -2.43 -1.40 0.67
C CYS A 80 -1.45 -0.32 0.23
N HIS A 81 -0.61 0.16 1.16
CA HIS A 81 0.34 1.25 0.90
C HIS A 81 1.51 0.83 0.00
N ALA A 82 2.19 1.83 -0.60
CA ALA A 82 3.43 1.64 -1.33
C ALA A 82 4.60 1.33 -0.40
N GLY A 83 5.71 0.78 -0.95
CA GLY A 83 6.93 0.61 -0.17
C GLY A 83 7.80 -0.59 -0.54
N ALA A 84 7.70 -1.09 -1.77
CA ALA A 84 8.55 -2.19 -2.26
C ALA A 84 8.50 -3.44 -1.35
N PHE A 85 7.41 -3.68 -0.64
CA PHE A 85 7.23 -4.71 0.40
C PHE A 85 8.18 -4.62 1.60
N VAL A 86 9.15 -3.73 1.58
CA VAL A 86 10.21 -3.59 2.60
C VAL A 86 10.13 -2.27 3.37
N LEU A 87 9.35 -1.31 2.90
CA LEU A 87 9.19 0.03 3.45
C LEU A 87 7.71 0.36 3.65
N GLY A 88 7.44 1.36 4.45
CA GLY A 88 6.10 1.93 4.59
C GLY A 88 5.41 1.57 5.88
N ASN A 89 4.35 2.31 6.14
CA ASN A 89 3.45 2.20 7.27
C ASN A 89 2.16 2.98 6.97
N LEU A 90 1.29 3.19 7.96
CA LEU A 90 0.02 3.92 7.82
C LEU A 90 0.17 5.39 7.36
N ASP A 91 1.37 5.99 7.50
CA ASP A 91 1.62 7.37 7.10
C ASP A 91 2.07 7.50 5.63
N THR A 92 2.46 6.37 5.00
CA THR A 92 3.04 6.35 3.66
C THR A 92 2.17 7.03 2.61
N ASP A 93 0.92 6.62 2.52
CA ASP A 93 -0.04 7.11 1.54
C ASP A 93 -1.19 7.87 2.21
N HIS A 94 -0.95 8.48 3.40
CA HIS A 94 -1.97 9.15 4.20
C HIS A 94 -2.75 10.21 3.41
N ARG A 95 -2.05 11.13 2.73
CA ARG A 95 -2.68 12.13 1.86
C ARG A 95 -3.57 11.50 0.80
N GLN A 96 -3.08 10.45 0.14
CA GLN A 96 -3.83 9.75 -0.90
C GLN A 96 -5.08 9.07 -0.34
N CYS A 97 -4.98 8.45 0.84
CA CYS A 97 -6.11 7.84 1.53
C CYS A 97 -7.19 8.87 1.89
N VAL A 98 -6.80 10.05 2.41
CA VAL A 98 -7.71 11.16 2.69
C VAL A 98 -8.43 11.61 1.42
N GLU A 99 -7.69 11.85 0.33
CA GLU A 99 -8.28 12.30 -0.94
C GLU A 99 -9.18 11.25 -1.58
N LEU A 100 -8.81 9.97 -1.51
CA LEU A 100 -9.67 8.89 -2.02
C LEU A 100 -10.96 8.78 -1.21
N ALA A 101 -10.90 8.82 0.12
CA ALA A 101 -12.08 8.77 0.97
C ALA A 101 -13.01 9.96 0.71
N ARG A 102 -12.45 11.18 0.64
CA ARG A 102 -13.18 12.43 0.42
C ARG A 102 -13.85 12.45 -0.95
N ARG A 103 -13.08 12.26 -2.03
CA ARG A 103 -13.56 12.37 -3.40
C ARG A 103 -14.40 11.17 -3.83
N GLY A 104 -14.02 9.98 -3.35
CA GLY A 104 -14.76 8.74 -3.59
C GLY A 104 -16.06 8.64 -2.77
N ARG A 105 -16.23 9.52 -1.76
CA ARG A 105 -17.36 9.46 -0.83
C ARG A 105 -17.56 8.05 -0.28
N CYS A 106 -16.45 7.49 0.24
CA CYS A 106 -16.39 6.13 0.74
C CYS A 106 -15.61 6.08 2.07
N SER A 107 -15.68 4.96 2.74
CA SER A 107 -14.73 4.62 3.79
C SER A 107 -13.49 3.95 3.16
N LEU A 108 -12.34 4.12 3.80
CA LEU A 108 -11.11 3.48 3.38
C LEU A 108 -10.41 2.91 4.63
N VAL A 109 -9.95 1.68 4.55
CA VAL A 109 -9.20 0.99 5.60
C VAL A 109 -7.79 0.71 5.08
N SER A 110 -6.83 1.55 5.49
CA SER A 110 -5.41 1.35 5.22
C SER A 110 -4.81 0.42 6.26
N LEU A 111 -3.94 -0.49 5.86
CA LEU A 111 -3.36 -1.48 6.77
C LEU A 111 -1.83 -1.36 6.85
N ASP A 112 -1.29 -1.63 8.04
CA ASP A 112 0.12 -1.67 8.37
C ASP A 112 0.60 -3.13 8.25
N TYR A 113 0.70 -3.62 7.00
CA TYR A 113 1.08 -5.01 6.75
C TYR A 113 2.54 -5.29 7.08
N ARG A 114 2.86 -6.51 7.48
CA ARG A 114 4.21 -6.95 7.81
C ARG A 114 5.14 -6.81 6.61
N LEU A 115 6.34 -6.31 6.88
CA LEU A 115 7.33 -5.98 5.86
C LEU A 115 8.44 -7.04 5.78
N SER A 116 8.92 -7.24 4.56
CA SER A 116 10.15 -7.99 4.28
C SER A 116 11.38 -7.11 4.59
N PRO A 117 12.53 -7.69 4.81
CA PRO A 117 12.87 -9.11 4.80
C PRO A 117 12.49 -9.86 6.08
N GLU A 118 12.04 -9.17 7.13
CA GLU A 118 11.71 -9.79 8.43
C GLU A 118 10.52 -10.76 8.30
N TYR A 119 9.58 -10.43 7.40
CA TYR A 119 8.39 -11.22 7.13
C TYR A 119 8.19 -11.34 5.60
N PRO A 120 8.88 -12.30 4.94
CA PRO A 120 8.74 -12.51 3.49
C PRO A 120 7.35 -13.02 3.12
N TYR A 121 7.11 -13.21 1.84
CA TYR A 121 5.88 -13.84 1.33
C TYR A 121 5.59 -15.16 2.08
N PRO A 122 4.34 -15.42 2.49
CA PRO A 122 3.13 -14.67 2.16
C PRO A 122 2.66 -13.67 3.24
N ALA A 123 3.49 -13.28 4.21
CA ALA A 123 3.07 -12.55 5.42
C ALA A 123 2.23 -11.30 5.13
N ALA A 124 2.69 -10.42 4.21
CA ALA A 124 1.96 -9.21 3.85
C ALA A 124 0.60 -9.53 3.18
N LEU A 125 0.52 -10.60 2.38
CA LEU A 125 -0.72 -11.04 1.75
C LEU A 125 -1.70 -11.60 2.79
N ASP A 126 -1.22 -12.39 3.76
CA ASP A 126 -2.05 -12.94 4.83
C ASP A 126 -2.63 -11.82 5.72
N ASP A 127 -1.85 -10.76 5.96
CA ASP A 127 -2.32 -9.58 6.67
C ASP A 127 -3.44 -8.87 5.92
N THR A 128 -3.33 -8.74 4.58
CA THR A 128 -4.38 -8.14 3.76
C THR A 128 -5.67 -8.98 3.75
N VAL A 129 -5.55 -10.29 3.72
CA VAL A 129 -6.70 -11.22 3.85
C VAL A 129 -7.35 -11.09 5.22
N THR A 130 -6.54 -11.01 6.28
CA THR A 130 -7.02 -10.81 7.65
C THR A 130 -7.84 -9.53 7.77
N VAL A 131 -7.33 -8.41 7.24
CA VAL A 131 -8.05 -7.13 7.27
C VAL A 131 -9.34 -7.18 6.46
N LEU A 132 -9.36 -7.80 5.27
CA LEU A 132 -10.57 -7.96 4.48
C LEU A 132 -11.65 -8.74 5.26
N ASN A 133 -11.27 -9.87 5.87
CA ASN A 133 -12.19 -10.69 6.64
C ASN A 133 -12.69 -9.96 7.89
N TRP A 134 -11.79 -9.25 8.58
CA TRP A 134 -12.13 -8.45 9.76
C TRP A 134 -13.13 -7.31 9.42
N VAL A 135 -12.90 -6.58 8.33
CA VAL A 135 -13.83 -5.53 7.87
C VAL A 135 -15.21 -6.09 7.58
N ARG A 136 -15.30 -7.26 6.97
CA ARG A 136 -16.59 -7.92 6.68
C ARG A 136 -17.29 -8.39 7.95
N ALA A 137 -16.56 -9.02 8.85
CA ALA A 137 -17.12 -9.54 10.11
C ALA A 137 -17.64 -8.41 11.01
N ASN A 138 -17.00 -7.23 10.98
CA ASN A 138 -17.35 -6.07 11.80
C ASN A 138 -18.05 -4.96 10.98
N ALA A 139 -18.64 -5.30 9.83
CA ALA A 139 -19.19 -4.32 8.90
C ALA A 139 -20.21 -3.37 9.53
N HIS A 140 -21.09 -3.87 10.42
CA HIS A 140 -22.08 -3.07 11.12
C HIS A 140 -21.43 -2.02 12.04
N GLU A 141 -20.47 -2.43 12.86
CA GLU A 141 -19.77 -1.56 13.82
C GLU A 141 -18.89 -0.53 13.12
N LEU A 142 -18.27 -0.93 12.01
CA LEU A 142 -17.43 -0.06 11.19
C LEU A 142 -18.25 0.89 10.28
N GLY A 143 -19.56 0.67 10.15
CA GLY A 143 -20.43 1.43 9.24
C GLY A 143 -20.13 1.12 7.77
N VAL A 144 -19.72 -0.12 7.46
CA VAL A 144 -19.37 -0.60 6.12
C VAL A 144 -20.58 -1.27 5.46
N ASP A 145 -20.76 -1.07 4.18
CA ASP A 145 -21.65 -1.89 3.36
C ASP A 145 -20.89 -3.14 2.87
N PRO A 146 -21.14 -4.33 3.41
CA PRO A 146 -20.39 -5.54 3.06
C PRO A 146 -20.60 -6.01 1.61
N SER A 147 -21.63 -5.49 0.92
CA SER A 147 -21.87 -5.75 -0.49
C SER A 147 -21.07 -4.85 -1.43
N ARG A 148 -20.42 -3.80 -0.90
CA ARG A 148 -19.67 -2.80 -1.66
C ARG A 148 -18.25 -2.61 -1.12
N ILE A 149 -17.49 -3.71 -1.06
CA ILE A 149 -16.08 -3.68 -0.67
C ILE A 149 -15.21 -3.75 -1.93
N ALA A 150 -14.28 -2.81 -2.05
CA ALA A 150 -13.26 -2.74 -3.09
C ALA A 150 -11.87 -2.90 -2.49
N VAL A 151 -10.88 -3.13 -3.34
CA VAL A 151 -9.47 -3.12 -2.96
C VAL A 151 -8.70 -2.10 -3.79
N ALA A 152 -7.71 -1.49 -3.18
CA ALA A 152 -6.81 -0.56 -3.85
C ALA A 152 -5.39 -0.69 -3.30
N GLY A 153 -4.41 -0.24 -4.07
CA GLY A 153 -3.05 -0.17 -3.58
C GLY A 153 -2.09 0.48 -4.57
N SER A 154 -0.99 0.95 -4.04
CA SER A 154 0.07 1.60 -4.81
C SER A 154 1.33 0.74 -4.81
N SER A 155 1.97 0.59 -5.99
CA SER A 155 3.25 -0.14 -6.16
C SER A 155 3.18 -1.58 -5.60
N ALA A 156 3.95 -1.91 -4.57
CA ALA A 156 3.88 -3.19 -3.84
C ALA A 156 2.47 -3.46 -3.28
N GLY A 157 1.83 -2.42 -2.71
CA GLY A 157 0.44 -2.53 -2.25
C GLY A 157 -0.54 -2.78 -3.40
N GLY A 158 -0.23 -2.31 -4.61
CA GLY A 158 -1.00 -2.63 -5.81
C GLY A 158 -0.91 -4.12 -6.18
N ALA A 159 0.24 -4.76 -5.96
CA ALA A 159 0.38 -6.21 -6.13
C ALA A 159 -0.46 -6.99 -5.11
N LEU A 160 -0.44 -6.57 -3.83
CA LEU A 160 -1.28 -7.19 -2.79
C LEU A 160 -2.78 -7.04 -3.12
N ALA A 161 -3.21 -5.86 -3.55
CA ALA A 161 -4.59 -5.62 -3.98
C ALA A 161 -4.99 -6.50 -5.18
N ALA A 162 -4.08 -6.68 -6.16
CA ALA A 162 -4.31 -7.56 -7.30
C ALA A 162 -4.48 -9.03 -6.87
N CYS A 163 -3.64 -9.51 -5.93
CA CYS A 163 -3.76 -10.87 -5.37
C CYS A 163 -5.11 -11.07 -4.66
N LEU A 164 -5.57 -10.09 -3.87
CA LEU A 164 -6.91 -10.17 -3.26
C LEU A 164 -8.02 -10.25 -4.31
N ALA A 165 -7.93 -9.42 -5.35
CA ALA A 165 -8.92 -9.41 -6.43
C ALA A 165 -8.94 -10.74 -7.20
N GLN A 166 -7.79 -11.35 -7.48
CA GLN A 166 -7.69 -12.67 -8.10
C GLN A 166 -8.32 -13.75 -7.23
N ARG A 167 -7.99 -13.77 -5.92
CA ARG A 167 -8.57 -14.73 -4.96
C ARG A 167 -10.06 -14.51 -4.71
N SER A 168 -10.56 -13.30 -4.89
CA SER A 168 -12.00 -13.02 -4.91
C SER A 168 -12.66 -13.55 -6.18
N ALA A 169 -12.00 -13.40 -7.33
CA ALA A 169 -12.53 -13.85 -8.61
C ALA A 169 -12.56 -15.39 -8.75
N ASP A 170 -11.61 -16.11 -8.14
CA ASP A 170 -11.60 -17.58 -8.13
C ASP A 170 -12.46 -18.21 -7.02
N GLY A 171 -13.08 -17.38 -6.18
CA GLY A 171 -13.97 -17.82 -5.10
C GLY A 171 -13.26 -18.18 -3.79
N SER A 172 -11.93 -18.04 -3.69
CA SER A 172 -11.17 -18.31 -2.46
C SER A 172 -11.38 -17.23 -1.40
N LEU A 173 -11.82 -16.04 -1.80
CA LEU A 173 -12.16 -14.93 -0.91
C LEU A 173 -13.55 -14.39 -1.21
N PRO A 174 -14.17 -13.67 -0.28
CA PRO A 174 -15.45 -13.01 -0.51
C PRO A 174 -15.43 -12.04 -1.69
N PRO A 175 -16.58 -11.82 -2.37
CA PRO A 175 -16.66 -10.97 -3.56
C PRO A 175 -16.19 -9.54 -3.28
N LEU A 176 -15.40 -9.00 -4.21
CA LEU A 176 -14.98 -7.61 -4.29
C LEU A 176 -15.65 -6.95 -5.50
N VAL A 177 -16.14 -5.72 -5.35
CA VAL A 177 -16.86 -5.02 -6.42
C VAL A 177 -15.95 -4.25 -7.36
N PHE A 178 -14.73 -3.93 -6.93
CA PHE A 178 -13.78 -3.12 -7.72
C PHE A 178 -12.34 -3.30 -7.23
N GLN A 179 -11.37 -3.13 -8.14
CA GLN A 179 -9.96 -2.98 -7.80
C GLN A 179 -9.39 -1.71 -8.44
N MET A 180 -8.55 -0.99 -7.70
CA MET A 180 -7.76 0.14 -8.19
C MET A 180 -6.29 -0.12 -7.96
N LEU A 181 -5.54 -0.27 -9.04
CA LEU A 181 -4.11 -0.58 -9.02
C LEU A 181 -3.32 0.63 -9.51
N HIS A 182 -2.66 1.33 -8.59
CA HIS A 182 -1.82 2.46 -8.93
C HIS A 182 -0.36 2.00 -9.10
N GLN A 183 0.16 2.04 -10.33
CA GLN A 183 1.52 1.62 -10.71
C GLN A 183 1.95 0.28 -10.04
N PRO A 184 1.16 -0.79 -10.14
CA PRO A 184 1.39 -2.02 -9.41
C PRO A 184 2.65 -2.75 -9.89
N VAL A 185 3.35 -3.44 -8.97
CA VAL A 185 4.47 -4.32 -9.31
C VAL A 185 3.98 -5.76 -9.43
N LEU A 186 3.69 -6.21 -10.65
CA LEU A 186 2.98 -7.47 -10.91
C LEU A 186 3.85 -8.59 -11.47
N ASP A 187 5.14 -8.32 -11.78
CA ASP A 187 6.01 -9.30 -12.43
C ASP A 187 7.42 -9.25 -11.82
N ASP A 188 7.88 -10.36 -11.29
CA ASP A 188 9.23 -10.53 -10.73
C ASP A 188 10.28 -10.84 -11.79
N ARG A 189 9.88 -11.32 -12.96
CA ARG A 189 10.77 -11.73 -14.05
C ARG A 189 11.59 -10.57 -14.61
N ALA A 190 12.73 -10.89 -15.19
CA ALA A 190 13.50 -9.93 -15.97
C ALA A 190 12.69 -9.47 -17.19
N THR A 191 12.57 -8.15 -17.38
CA THR A 191 11.87 -7.53 -18.52
C THR A 191 12.79 -6.56 -19.22
N GLY A 192 12.51 -6.27 -20.49
CA GLY A 192 13.29 -5.28 -21.26
C GLY A 192 13.36 -3.92 -20.57
N SER A 193 12.26 -3.46 -19.95
CA SER A 193 12.25 -2.19 -19.21
C SER A 193 13.13 -2.20 -17.97
N LYS A 194 13.20 -3.32 -17.23
CA LYS A 194 14.10 -3.43 -16.06
C LYS A 194 15.58 -3.33 -16.48
N THR A 195 15.91 -3.88 -17.65
CA THR A 195 17.26 -3.79 -18.23
C THR A 195 17.53 -2.39 -18.81
N GLU A 196 16.57 -1.78 -19.49
CA GLU A 196 16.72 -0.44 -20.06
C GLU A 196 16.90 0.63 -18.96
N PHE A 197 16.18 0.49 -17.83
CA PHE A 197 16.15 1.47 -16.75
C PHE A 197 17.00 1.04 -15.54
N GLU A 198 18.27 0.70 -15.80
CA GLU A 198 19.22 0.28 -14.76
C GLU A 198 19.75 1.41 -13.88
N ALA A 199 19.56 2.67 -14.25
CA ALA A 199 20.14 3.83 -13.57
C ALA A 199 19.18 5.03 -13.53
N THR A 200 17.89 4.77 -13.42
CA THR A 200 16.89 5.82 -13.25
C THR A 200 16.85 6.32 -11.79
N PRO A 201 16.45 7.59 -11.60
CA PRO A 201 16.23 8.13 -10.26
C PRO A 201 15.15 7.37 -9.48
N ALA A 202 15.25 7.45 -8.18
CA ALA A 202 14.35 6.85 -7.19
C ALA A 202 14.36 5.31 -7.22
N PHE A 203 13.64 4.67 -8.13
CA PHE A 203 13.45 3.22 -8.15
C PHE A 203 13.75 2.68 -9.56
N ASP A 204 14.79 1.87 -9.69
CA ASP A 204 15.30 1.36 -10.96
C ASP A 204 15.21 -0.17 -11.08
N GLY A 205 15.69 -0.73 -12.19
CA GLY A 205 15.70 -2.16 -12.45
C GLY A 205 16.42 -2.99 -11.37
N PRO A 206 17.65 -2.62 -10.96
CA PRO A 206 18.34 -3.25 -9.82
C PRO A 206 17.54 -3.21 -8.52
N ALA A 207 16.96 -2.06 -8.16
CA ALA A 207 16.12 -1.93 -6.96
C ALA A 207 14.87 -2.82 -7.04
N ALA A 208 14.25 -2.95 -8.23
CA ALA A 208 13.13 -3.85 -8.45
C ALA A 208 13.53 -5.33 -8.25
N GLY A 209 14.69 -5.73 -8.73
CA GLY A 209 15.22 -7.09 -8.52
C GLY A 209 15.51 -7.38 -7.05
N LEU A 210 16.06 -6.39 -6.31
CA LEU A 210 16.30 -6.50 -4.87
C LEU A 210 15.00 -6.59 -4.08
N MET A 211 14.02 -5.76 -4.40
CA MET A 211 12.68 -5.81 -3.81
C MET A 211 12.08 -7.21 -3.86
N TRP A 212 12.08 -7.84 -5.03
CA TRP A 212 11.54 -9.19 -5.18
C TRP A 212 12.33 -10.23 -4.39
N ARG A 213 13.66 -10.14 -4.34
CA ARG A 213 14.49 -11.03 -3.53
C ARG A 213 14.27 -10.90 -2.02
N HIS A 214 13.87 -9.74 -1.55
CA HIS A 214 13.49 -9.57 -0.14
C HIS A 214 12.10 -10.11 0.15
N TYR A 215 11.20 -10.02 -0.85
CA TYR A 215 9.81 -10.38 -0.66
C TYR A 215 9.56 -11.89 -0.83
N LEU A 216 10.19 -12.52 -1.83
CA LEU A 216 10.07 -13.96 -2.14
C LEU A 216 11.14 -14.79 -1.44
#